data_aa17debc81acb8bd2aa1d590973f15bd
#
_entry.id   aa17debc81acb8bd2aa1d590973f15bd
#
_cell.length_a   1.000
_cell.length_b   1.000
_cell.length_c   1.000
_cell.angle_alpha   90.00
_cell.angle_beta   90.00
_cell.angle_gamma   90.00
#
_symmetry.space_group_name_H-M   'P 1'
#
loop_
_entity.id
_entity.type
_entity.pdbx_description
1 polymer ?
#
loop_
_entity_poly.entity_id
_entity_poly.type
_entity_poly.pdbx_seq_one_letter_code
_entity_poly.pdbx_strand_id
1 'polypeptide(L)'
;MYNKDDGNLNKLKKNLKENSRSFIFILGAGMSRAAGLPSWKELSDGLIDYYEQLQSEKTGETEIFLKRLRETQDLWKVFSSLKRKLPELEYNKYITAQLSDKNRDIPYNYKLIWELDVCGVITFNIDKLILDAYSNVYKSSVDFATGQEFYKYNNFPVSNDKFVLFPHGEISNPSSWIFTEEERNNLLKLPTPIRCVEP
;
A
#
# COMPACT_ATOMS: atom_id res chain seq x y z
N MET A 1 -16.76 -21.52 1.68
CA MET A 1 -17.80 -21.44 2.73
C MET A 1 -17.10 -21.40 4.08
N TYR A 2 -17.19 -20.29 4.82
CA TYR A 2 -16.53 -20.18 6.14
C TYR A 2 -17.29 -21.09 7.13
N ASN A 3 -16.55 -21.99 7.79
CA ASN A 3 -17.12 -22.80 8.87
C ASN A 3 -17.30 -21.89 10.11
N LYS A 4 -18.55 -21.60 10.49
CA LYS A 4 -18.88 -20.74 11.64
C LYS A 4 -18.42 -21.31 13.00
N ASP A 5 -18.10 -22.60 13.05
CA ASP A 5 -17.67 -23.31 14.27
C ASP A 5 -16.15 -23.50 14.37
N ASP A 6 -15.36 -22.77 13.57
CA ASP A 6 -13.90 -22.77 13.68
C ASP A 6 -13.48 -22.19 15.05
N GLY A 7 -12.88 -23.02 15.89
CA GLY A 7 -12.40 -22.60 17.22
C GLY A 7 -11.40 -21.43 17.17
N ASN A 8 -10.61 -21.32 16.09
CA ASN A 8 -9.69 -20.22 15.89
C ASN A 8 -10.43 -18.90 15.62
N LEU A 9 -11.51 -18.96 14.82
CA LEU A 9 -12.34 -17.78 14.55
C LEU A 9 -13.05 -17.29 15.82
N ASN A 10 -13.53 -18.21 16.65
CA ASN A 10 -14.17 -17.85 17.92
C ASN A 10 -13.16 -17.25 18.92
N LYS A 11 -11.92 -17.78 18.96
CA LYS A 11 -10.82 -17.22 19.76
C LYS A 11 -10.44 -15.82 19.27
N LEU A 12 -10.33 -15.61 17.95
CA LEU A 12 -10.04 -14.30 17.38
C LEU A 12 -11.14 -13.29 17.73
N LYS A 13 -12.41 -13.65 17.56
CA LYS A 13 -13.55 -12.77 17.93
C LYS A 13 -13.54 -12.39 19.40
N LYS A 14 -13.22 -13.34 20.29
CA LYS A 14 -13.10 -13.08 21.72
C LYS A 14 -11.96 -12.09 21.99
N ASN A 15 -10.78 -12.34 21.45
CA ASN A 15 -9.62 -11.48 21.63
C ASN A 15 -9.87 -10.07 21.11
N LEU A 16 -10.50 -9.91 19.92
CA LEU A 16 -10.86 -8.60 19.37
C LEU A 16 -11.83 -7.85 20.28
N LYS A 17 -12.77 -8.53 20.94
CA LYS A 17 -13.71 -7.89 21.89
C LYS A 17 -13.04 -7.45 23.18
N GLU A 18 -12.10 -8.24 23.69
CA GLU A 18 -11.49 -8.02 25.00
C GLU A 18 -10.25 -7.12 24.94
N ASN A 19 -9.52 -7.15 23.82
CA ASN A 19 -8.20 -6.51 23.66
C ASN A 19 -8.01 -5.89 22.26
N SER A 20 -9.02 -5.22 21.69
CA SER A 20 -8.95 -4.67 20.32
C SER A 20 -7.73 -3.79 20.09
N ARG A 21 -7.34 -3.00 21.08
CA ARG A 21 -6.16 -2.12 21.04
C ARG A 21 -4.81 -2.82 21.03
N SER A 22 -4.79 -4.15 21.13
CA SER A 22 -3.58 -4.95 20.93
C SER A 22 -3.43 -5.45 19.48
N PHE A 23 -4.38 -5.11 18.59
CA PHE A 23 -4.36 -5.58 17.20
C PHE A 23 -3.87 -4.49 16.26
N ILE A 24 -3.03 -4.92 15.33
CA ILE A 24 -2.61 -4.16 14.16
C ILE A 24 -3.08 -4.92 12.92
N PHE A 25 -3.77 -4.24 12.01
CA PHE A 25 -4.15 -4.83 10.73
C PHE A 25 -3.08 -4.58 9.68
N ILE A 26 -2.78 -5.60 8.88
CA ILE A 26 -1.90 -5.48 7.71
C ILE A 26 -2.78 -5.57 6.47
N LEU A 27 -2.74 -4.54 5.63
CA LEU A 27 -3.59 -4.38 4.47
C LEU A 27 -2.79 -4.39 3.17
N GLY A 28 -3.41 -4.88 2.12
CA GLY A 28 -2.89 -4.85 0.76
C GLY A 28 -3.95 -4.44 -0.26
N ALA A 29 -3.61 -4.45 -1.55
CA ALA A 29 -4.40 -3.92 -2.66
C ALA A 29 -5.83 -4.48 -2.74
N GLY A 30 -6.08 -5.68 -2.23
CA GLY A 30 -7.42 -6.27 -2.17
C GLY A 30 -8.44 -5.42 -1.42
N MET A 31 -8.00 -4.63 -0.44
CA MET A 31 -8.88 -3.75 0.33
C MET A 31 -9.41 -2.58 -0.49
N SER A 32 -8.62 -2.03 -1.41
CA SER A 32 -8.98 -0.88 -2.24
C SER A 32 -9.73 -1.28 -3.53
N ARG A 33 -9.85 -2.59 -3.83
CA ARG A 33 -10.57 -3.08 -5.02
C ARG A 33 -12.02 -2.63 -5.07
N ALA A 34 -12.70 -2.61 -3.92
CA ALA A 34 -14.09 -2.16 -3.84
C ALA A 34 -14.27 -0.67 -4.15
N ALA A 35 -13.20 0.14 -4.05
CA ALA A 35 -13.18 1.52 -4.50
C ALA A 35 -12.78 1.65 -5.98
N GLY A 36 -12.60 0.53 -6.70
CA GLY A 36 -12.22 0.50 -8.12
C GLY A 36 -10.74 0.82 -8.35
N LEU A 37 -9.87 0.70 -7.34
CA LEU A 37 -8.43 0.83 -7.53
C LEU A 37 -7.85 -0.47 -8.10
N PRO A 38 -6.82 -0.38 -8.98
CA PRO A 38 -6.23 -1.55 -9.60
C PRO A 38 -5.44 -2.40 -8.61
N SER A 39 -5.32 -3.69 -8.91
CA SER A 39 -4.30 -4.55 -8.32
C SER A 39 -2.90 -4.17 -8.83
N TRP A 40 -1.86 -4.68 -8.15
CA TRP A 40 -0.48 -4.51 -8.61
C TRP A 40 -0.26 -4.99 -10.05
N LYS A 41 -0.88 -6.11 -10.41
CA LYS A 41 -0.79 -6.67 -11.77
C LYS A 41 -1.45 -5.75 -12.78
N GLU A 42 -2.67 -5.29 -12.52
CA GLU A 42 -3.39 -4.37 -13.40
C GLU A 42 -2.66 -3.02 -13.54
N LEU A 43 -2.10 -2.51 -12.43
CA LEU A 43 -1.29 -1.30 -12.47
C LEU A 43 -0.03 -1.48 -13.33
N SER A 44 0.63 -2.63 -13.21
CA SER A 44 1.81 -2.98 -14.00
C SER A 44 1.48 -3.12 -15.48
N ASP A 45 0.42 -3.86 -15.82
CA ASP A 45 -0.01 -4.05 -17.21
C ASP A 45 -0.38 -2.72 -17.87
N GLY A 46 -1.16 -1.91 -17.16
CA GLY A 46 -1.54 -0.59 -17.68
C GLY A 46 -0.34 0.35 -17.81
N LEU A 47 0.70 0.24 -16.98
CA LEU A 47 1.92 1.03 -17.15
C LEU A 47 2.72 0.61 -18.38
N ILE A 48 2.72 -0.70 -18.72
CA ILE A 48 3.30 -1.19 -19.98
C ILE A 48 2.56 -0.60 -21.17
N ASP A 49 1.21 -0.64 -21.13
CA ASP A 49 0.38 -0.10 -22.22
C ASP A 49 0.53 1.42 -22.34
N TYR A 50 0.63 2.13 -21.20
CA TYR A 50 0.90 3.58 -21.20
C TYR A 50 2.26 3.90 -21.82
N TYR A 51 3.32 3.17 -21.47
CA TYR A 51 4.63 3.32 -22.10
C TYR A 51 4.56 3.06 -23.60
N GLU A 52 3.86 2.02 -24.04
CA GLU A 52 3.69 1.69 -25.45
C GLU A 52 2.98 2.82 -26.23
N GLN A 53 1.96 3.44 -25.63
CA GLN A 53 1.23 4.56 -26.25
C GLN A 53 2.07 5.82 -26.42
N LEU A 54 3.06 6.04 -25.55
CA LEU A 54 3.97 7.18 -25.63
C LEU A 54 5.06 7.02 -26.70
N GLN A 55 5.24 5.81 -27.28
CA GLN A 55 6.21 5.62 -28.34
C GLN A 55 5.64 6.10 -29.68
N SER A 56 6.25 7.13 -30.29
CA SER A 56 5.87 7.64 -31.61
C SER A 56 6.15 6.65 -32.73
N GLU A 57 7.20 5.84 -32.57
CA GLU A 57 7.57 4.77 -33.47
C GLU A 57 7.90 3.49 -32.70
N LYS A 58 7.37 2.37 -33.19
CA LYS A 58 7.69 1.05 -32.61
C LYS A 58 8.89 0.47 -33.37
N THR A 59 10.05 0.56 -32.77
CA THR A 59 11.23 -0.15 -33.27
C THR A 59 11.18 -1.63 -32.84
N GLY A 60 11.90 -2.49 -33.57
CA GLY A 60 12.01 -3.90 -33.18
C GLY A 60 12.56 -4.10 -31.75
N GLU A 61 13.43 -3.21 -31.28
CA GLU A 61 13.93 -3.23 -29.90
C GLU A 61 12.81 -2.91 -28.88
N THR A 62 11.95 -1.94 -29.20
CA THR A 62 10.80 -1.60 -28.36
C THR A 62 9.82 -2.77 -28.27
N GLU A 63 9.54 -3.43 -29.36
CA GLU A 63 8.65 -4.60 -29.40
C GLU A 63 9.19 -5.76 -28.55
N ILE A 64 10.47 -6.07 -28.67
CA ILE A 64 11.15 -7.11 -27.86
C ILE A 64 11.12 -6.74 -26.38
N PHE A 65 11.34 -5.47 -26.04
CA PHE A 65 11.29 -4.99 -24.65
C PHE A 65 9.88 -5.14 -24.06
N LEU A 66 8.86 -4.69 -24.77
CA LEU A 66 7.47 -4.80 -24.33
C LEU A 66 7.03 -6.26 -24.16
N LYS A 67 7.41 -7.13 -25.09
CA LYS A 67 7.14 -8.57 -24.99
C LYS A 67 7.72 -9.17 -23.72
N ARG A 68 8.99 -8.88 -23.42
CA ARG A 68 9.68 -9.36 -22.20
C ARG A 68 8.98 -8.86 -20.93
N LEU A 69 8.51 -7.60 -20.90
CA LEU A 69 7.79 -7.06 -19.75
C LEU A 69 6.46 -7.79 -19.52
N ARG A 70 5.71 -8.09 -20.60
CA ARG A 70 4.42 -8.80 -20.50
C ARG A 70 4.58 -10.27 -20.08
N GLU A 71 5.70 -10.89 -20.42
CA GLU A 71 5.99 -12.29 -20.09
C GLU A 71 6.54 -12.47 -18.65
N THR A 72 7.07 -11.42 -18.03
CA THR A 72 7.63 -11.54 -16.68
C THR A 72 6.54 -11.59 -15.60
N GLN A 73 6.73 -12.47 -14.61
CA GLN A 73 5.90 -12.55 -13.41
C GLN A 73 6.41 -11.63 -12.28
N ASP A 74 7.60 -11.07 -12.43
CA ASP A 74 8.23 -10.21 -11.45
C ASP A 74 7.84 -8.75 -11.67
N LEU A 75 6.83 -8.29 -10.94
CA LEU A 75 6.31 -6.93 -11.05
C LEU A 75 7.35 -5.87 -10.65
N TRP A 76 8.25 -6.18 -9.71
CA TRP A 76 9.34 -5.27 -9.34
C TRP A 76 10.25 -4.95 -10.51
N LYS A 77 10.55 -5.96 -11.35
CA LYS A 77 11.32 -5.76 -12.58
C LYS A 77 10.58 -4.94 -13.60
N VAL A 78 9.25 -5.10 -13.73
CA VAL A 78 8.45 -4.28 -14.64
C VAL A 78 8.52 -2.82 -14.23
N PHE A 79 8.17 -2.49 -12.98
CA PHE A 79 8.23 -1.13 -12.48
C PHE A 79 9.62 -0.53 -12.56
N SER A 80 10.68 -1.28 -12.17
CA SER A 80 12.07 -0.83 -12.26
C SER A 80 12.50 -0.52 -13.71
N SER A 81 12.07 -1.34 -14.67
CA SER A 81 12.41 -1.16 -16.07
C SER A 81 11.71 0.05 -16.67
N LEU A 82 10.41 0.22 -16.38
CA LEU A 82 9.62 1.32 -16.90
C LEU A 82 9.97 2.65 -16.24
N LYS A 83 10.28 2.67 -14.94
CA LYS A 83 10.75 3.88 -14.25
C LYS A 83 12.05 4.42 -14.84
N ARG A 84 12.94 3.56 -15.33
CA ARG A 84 14.18 3.97 -16.03
C ARG A 84 13.96 4.43 -17.47
N LYS A 85 12.88 4.02 -18.12
CA LYS A 85 12.57 4.34 -19.53
C LYS A 85 11.65 5.53 -19.68
N LEU A 86 10.73 5.74 -18.74
CA LEU A 86 9.82 6.88 -18.72
C LEU A 86 10.47 8.11 -18.11
N PRO A 87 10.20 9.32 -18.62
CA PRO A 87 10.43 10.53 -17.85
C PRO A 87 9.73 10.45 -16.50
N GLU A 88 10.38 10.91 -15.44
CA GLU A 88 9.84 10.84 -14.07
C GLU A 88 8.43 11.45 -13.97
N LEU A 89 8.21 12.58 -14.67
CA LEU A 89 6.91 13.24 -14.70
C LEU A 89 5.81 12.32 -15.27
N GLU A 90 6.07 11.59 -16.33
CA GLU A 90 5.08 10.70 -16.96
C GLU A 90 4.85 9.45 -16.12
N TYR A 91 5.89 8.91 -15.49
CA TYR A 91 5.77 7.81 -14.54
C TYR A 91 4.89 8.20 -13.36
N ASN A 92 5.19 9.33 -12.72
CA ASN A 92 4.44 9.82 -11.56
C ASN A 92 3.00 10.18 -11.93
N LYS A 93 2.79 10.80 -13.08
CA LYS A 93 1.45 11.13 -13.60
C LYS A 93 0.59 9.88 -13.79
N TYR A 94 1.16 8.82 -14.37
CA TYR A 94 0.43 7.56 -14.54
C TYR A 94 0.06 6.94 -13.18
N ILE A 95 1.02 6.76 -12.28
CA ILE A 95 0.78 6.16 -10.96
C ILE A 95 -0.28 6.96 -10.19
N THR A 96 -0.15 8.29 -10.16
CA THR A 96 -1.12 9.16 -9.49
C THR A 96 -2.51 9.04 -10.09
N ALA A 97 -2.62 9.01 -11.42
CA ALA A 97 -3.92 8.89 -12.09
C ALA A 97 -4.63 7.56 -11.79
N GLN A 98 -3.87 6.46 -11.72
CA GLN A 98 -4.43 5.13 -11.47
C GLN A 98 -4.80 4.88 -10.01
N LEU A 99 -4.01 5.42 -9.07
CA LEU A 99 -4.16 5.15 -7.63
C LEU A 99 -4.78 6.32 -6.86
N SER A 100 -5.21 7.39 -7.55
CA SER A 100 -5.92 8.49 -6.90
C SER A 100 -7.24 7.99 -6.30
N ASP A 101 -7.43 8.32 -5.03
CA ASP A 101 -8.65 8.08 -4.25
C ASP A 101 -9.66 9.23 -4.32
N LYS A 102 -9.32 10.32 -5.02
CA LYS A 102 -10.20 11.48 -5.19
C LYS A 102 -11.55 11.06 -5.79
N ASN A 103 -12.62 11.45 -5.10
CA ASN A 103 -14.02 11.15 -5.49
C ASN A 103 -14.37 9.65 -5.49
N ARG A 104 -13.63 8.80 -4.77
CA ARG A 104 -13.97 7.39 -4.60
C ARG A 104 -14.73 7.17 -3.29
N ASP A 105 -15.66 6.26 -3.34
CA ASP A 105 -16.35 5.82 -2.13
C ASP A 105 -15.39 5.03 -1.24
N ILE A 106 -15.43 5.35 0.06
CA ILE A 106 -14.63 4.62 1.05
C ILE A 106 -15.25 3.23 1.25
N PRO A 107 -14.53 2.15 0.94
CA PRO A 107 -15.03 0.80 1.14
C PRO A 107 -15.43 0.56 2.60
N TYR A 108 -16.57 -0.11 2.79
CA TYR A 108 -17.09 -0.39 4.13
C TYR A 108 -16.09 -1.16 5.01
N ASN A 109 -15.30 -2.05 4.43
CA ASN A 109 -14.27 -2.81 5.16
C ASN A 109 -13.24 -1.90 5.85
N TYR A 110 -12.88 -0.76 5.28
CA TYR A 110 -11.98 0.20 5.92
C TYR A 110 -12.62 0.83 7.16
N LYS A 111 -13.93 1.14 7.10
CA LYS A 111 -14.67 1.67 8.27
C LYS A 111 -14.75 0.62 9.37
N LEU A 112 -15.06 -0.64 9.02
CA LEU A 112 -15.11 -1.74 9.99
C LEU A 112 -13.81 -1.90 10.79
N ILE A 113 -12.64 -1.75 10.15
CA ILE A 113 -11.35 -1.85 10.84
C ILE A 113 -11.29 -0.83 11.99
N TRP A 114 -11.68 0.41 11.72
CA TRP A 114 -11.65 1.46 12.74
C TRP A 114 -12.77 1.32 13.79
N GLU A 115 -13.93 0.81 13.42
CA GLU A 115 -15.02 0.49 14.34
C GLU A 115 -14.63 -0.63 15.33
N LEU A 116 -13.68 -1.48 14.98
CA LEU A 116 -13.11 -2.48 15.91
C LEU A 116 -12.17 -1.87 16.97
N ASP A 117 -11.92 -0.57 16.94
CA ASP A 117 -11.06 0.15 17.89
C ASP A 117 -9.62 -0.42 18.00
N VAL A 118 -9.04 -0.80 16.88
CA VAL A 118 -7.69 -1.37 16.82
C VAL A 118 -6.61 -0.32 17.11
N CYS A 119 -5.41 -0.78 17.50
CA CYS A 119 -4.26 0.07 17.78
C CYS A 119 -3.77 0.81 16.52
N GLY A 120 -3.69 0.12 15.39
CA GLY A 120 -3.17 0.73 14.17
C GLY A 120 -3.30 -0.15 12.94
N VAL A 121 -2.86 0.41 11.83
CA VAL A 121 -2.89 -0.24 10.52
C VAL A 121 -1.53 -0.08 9.82
N ILE A 122 -1.05 -1.16 9.23
CA ILE A 122 0.06 -1.15 8.29
C ILE A 122 -0.53 -1.44 6.91
N THR A 123 -0.41 -0.52 5.97
CA THR A 123 -0.94 -0.71 4.62
C THR A 123 0.15 -0.62 3.57
N PHE A 124 0.22 -1.64 2.70
CA PHE A 124 1.08 -1.63 1.53
C PHE A 124 0.46 -0.87 0.35
N ASN A 125 -0.79 -0.42 0.49
CA ASN A 125 -1.42 0.47 -0.47
C ASN A 125 -0.89 1.89 -0.28
N ILE A 126 -0.76 2.64 -1.36
CA ILE A 126 -0.35 4.04 -1.31
C ILE A 126 -1.54 5.01 -1.32
N ASP A 127 -2.77 4.52 -1.57
CA ASP A 127 -4.00 5.33 -1.46
C ASP A 127 -4.29 5.71 0.00
N LYS A 128 -5.09 6.76 0.20
CA LYS A 128 -5.42 7.30 1.53
C LYS A 128 -6.77 6.85 2.07
N LEU A 129 -7.44 5.88 1.43
CA LEU A 129 -8.78 5.44 1.83
C LEU A 129 -8.87 5.02 3.30
N ILE A 130 -7.79 4.46 3.87
CA ILE A 130 -7.74 4.11 5.30
C ILE A 130 -7.74 5.35 6.21
N LEU A 131 -7.08 6.46 5.81
CA LEU A 131 -7.07 7.72 6.54
C LEU A 131 -8.45 8.39 6.47
N ASP A 132 -9.07 8.38 5.28
CA ASP A 132 -10.41 8.93 5.07
C ASP A 132 -11.46 8.13 5.86
N ALA A 133 -11.31 6.80 5.93
CA ALA A 133 -12.14 5.95 6.76
C ALA A 133 -12.03 6.30 8.25
N TYR A 134 -10.80 6.54 8.73
CA TYR A 134 -10.57 7.00 10.10
C TYR A 134 -11.29 8.32 10.38
N SER A 135 -11.08 9.30 9.51
CA SER A 135 -11.72 10.62 9.64
C SER A 135 -13.25 10.54 9.63
N ASN A 136 -13.80 9.57 8.87
CA ASN A 136 -15.23 9.32 8.87
C ASN A 136 -15.77 8.76 10.19
N VAL A 137 -15.00 7.86 10.83
CA VAL A 137 -15.40 7.21 12.09
C VAL A 137 -15.19 8.14 13.28
N TYR A 138 -14.01 8.76 13.40
CA TYR A 138 -13.60 9.50 14.60
C TYR A 138 -13.74 11.03 14.48
N LYS A 139 -14.06 11.57 13.30
CA LYS A 139 -14.15 13.02 13.02
C LYS A 139 -12.85 13.78 13.34
N SER A 140 -11.72 13.10 13.22
CA SER A 140 -10.36 13.60 13.48
C SER A 140 -9.37 12.99 12.50
N SER A 141 -8.13 13.45 12.49
CA SER A 141 -7.03 12.83 11.75
C SER A 141 -6.33 11.78 12.60
N VAL A 142 -5.70 10.81 11.93
CA VAL A 142 -4.79 9.85 12.55
C VAL A 142 -3.36 10.17 12.13
N ASP A 143 -2.40 9.94 13.03
CA ASP A 143 -0.99 10.05 12.70
C ASP A 143 -0.57 8.93 11.75
N PHE A 144 0.25 9.28 10.75
CA PHE A 144 0.79 8.32 9.83
C PHE A 144 2.24 8.58 9.48
N ALA A 145 2.94 7.53 9.02
CA ALA A 145 4.28 7.65 8.47
C ALA A 145 4.48 6.76 7.25
N THR A 146 5.35 7.21 6.36
CA THR A 146 5.87 6.40 5.25
C THR A 146 7.06 5.55 5.69
N GLY A 147 7.44 4.55 4.89
CA GLY A 147 8.54 3.65 5.24
C GLY A 147 9.85 4.35 5.60
N GLN A 148 10.14 5.49 4.97
CA GLN A 148 11.33 6.29 5.27
C GLN A 148 11.28 7.01 6.64
N GLU A 149 10.09 7.14 7.22
CA GLU A 149 9.83 7.87 8.46
C GLU A 149 9.52 6.95 9.64
N PHE A 150 9.64 5.63 9.50
CA PHE A 150 9.32 4.67 10.56
C PHE A 150 10.10 4.90 11.86
N TYR A 151 11.26 5.55 11.78
CA TYR A 151 12.02 5.92 12.98
C TYR A 151 11.24 6.85 13.94
N LYS A 152 10.24 7.59 13.43
CA LYS A 152 9.36 8.44 14.26
C LYS A 152 8.51 7.61 15.24
N TYR A 153 8.35 6.33 14.95
CA TYR A 153 7.51 5.42 15.70
C TYR A 153 8.30 4.39 16.55
N ASN A 154 9.55 4.74 16.91
CA ASN A 154 10.39 3.89 17.77
C ASN A 154 9.75 3.56 19.13
N ASN A 155 8.76 4.34 19.55
CA ASN A 155 8.07 4.19 20.84
C ASN A 155 6.64 3.62 20.68
N PHE A 156 6.25 3.14 19.50
CA PHE A 156 5.05 2.31 19.41
C PHE A 156 5.32 0.98 20.14
N PRO A 157 4.53 0.53 21.01
CA PRO A 157 3.13 0.74 21.37
C PRO A 157 2.90 1.52 22.69
N VAL A 158 3.80 2.41 23.08
CA VAL A 158 3.73 3.08 24.40
C VAL A 158 2.71 4.23 24.42
N SER A 159 2.41 4.83 23.27
CA SER A 159 1.33 5.79 23.15
C SER A 159 0.00 5.07 22.89
N ASN A 160 -1.05 5.48 23.58
CA ASN A 160 -2.42 5.00 23.33
C ASN A 160 -3.01 5.52 22.00
N ASP A 161 -2.20 6.18 21.17
CA ASP A 161 -2.62 6.82 19.95
C ASP A 161 -2.69 5.83 18.80
N LYS A 162 -3.72 5.95 17.99
CA LYS A 162 -3.87 5.15 16.78
C LYS A 162 -2.93 5.65 15.69
N PHE A 163 -2.51 4.74 14.80
CA PHE A 163 -1.56 5.06 13.75
C PHE A 163 -1.84 4.35 12.43
N VAL A 164 -1.27 4.89 11.35
CA VAL A 164 -1.19 4.22 10.05
C VAL A 164 0.25 4.26 9.55
N LEU A 165 0.78 3.10 9.14
CA LEU A 165 2.08 3.01 8.49
C LEU A 165 1.90 2.64 7.02
N PHE A 166 2.62 3.37 6.14
CA PHE A 166 2.68 3.16 4.70
C PHE A 166 4.09 2.71 4.29
N PRO A 167 4.45 1.42 4.39
CA PRO A 167 5.77 0.92 3.99
C PRO A 167 6.15 1.27 2.55
N HIS A 168 5.18 1.28 1.64
CA HIS A 168 5.40 1.60 0.23
C HIS A 168 5.16 3.08 -0.12
N GLY A 169 5.04 3.94 0.89
CA GLY A 169 4.76 5.36 0.66
C GLY A 169 3.29 5.70 0.51
N GLU A 170 2.96 6.98 0.33
CA GLU A 170 1.59 7.46 0.17
C GLU A 170 1.44 8.31 -1.10
N ILE A 171 0.24 8.37 -1.66
CA ILE A 171 -0.02 8.87 -3.01
C ILE A 171 0.36 10.34 -3.22
N SER A 172 0.28 11.19 -2.20
CA SER A 172 0.60 12.61 -2.32
C SER A 172 2.10 12.91 -2.28
N ASN A 173 2.93 11.92 -1.91
CA ASN A 173 4.38 12.08 -1.82
C ASN A 173 5.12 11.05 -2.71
N PRO A 174 5.31 11.35 -4.01
CA PRO A 174 6.00 10.43 -4.94
C PRO A 174 7.40 10.01 -4.49
N SER A 175 8.11 10.83 -3.71
CA SER A 175 9.44 10.49 -3.21
C SER A 175 9.41 9.38 -2.15
N SER A 176 8.25 9.10 -1.55
CA SER A 176 8.07 8.02 -0.59
C SER A 176 7.74 6.68 -1.23
N TRP A 177 7.43 6.63 -2.52
CA TRP A 177 6.95 5.43 -3.18
C TRP A 177 8.02 4.35 -3.29
N ILE A 178 7.59 3.10 -3.10
CA ILE A 178 8.42 1.91 -3.21
C ILE A 178 7.77 0.98 -4.25
N PHE A 179 8.17 1.14 -5.50
CA PHE A 179 7.73 0.32 -6.65
C PHE A 179 8.88 -0.47 -7.29
N THR A 180 10.13 -0.09 -7.02
CA THR A 180 11.30 -0.70 -7.65
C THR A 180 12.11 -1.53 -6.66
N GLU A 181 12.90 -2.48 -7.20
CA GLU A 181 13.83 -3.27 -6.38
C GLU A 181 14.86 -2.38 -5.65
N GLU A 182 15.32 -1.32 -6.29
CA GLU A 182 16.28 -0.38 -5.72
C GLU A 182 15.67 0.35 -4.51
N GLU A 183 14.47 0.90 -4.66
CA GLU A 183 13.75 1.58 -3.58
C GLU A 183 13.50 0.65 -2.40
N ARG A 184 13.04 -0.58 -2.67
CA ARG A 184 12.86 -1.61 -1.65
C ARG A 184 14.15 -1.93 -0.92
N ASN A 185 15.24 -2.13 -1.65
CA ASN A 185 16.53 -2.45 -1.07
C ASN A 185 17.09 -1.28 -0.25
N ASN A 186 16.84 -0.05 -0.65
CA ASN A 186 17.21 1.13 0.11
C ASN A 186 16.39 1.25 1.41
N LEU A 187 15.09 0.99 1.35
CA LEU A 187 14.24 0.95 2.55
C LEU A 187 14.74 -0.09 3.57
N LEU A 188 15.12 -1.28 3.11
CA LEU A 188 15.61 -2.37 3.97
C LEU A 188 16.97 -2.08 4.62
N LYS A 189 17.74 -1.12 4.10
CA LYS A 189 19.01 -0.67 4.70
C LYS A 189 18.83 0.36 5.81
N LEU A 190 17.65 0.95 5.92
CA LEU A 190 17.37 1.90 6.99
C LEU A 190 17.41 1.18 8.35
N PRO A 191 17.94 1.83 9.40
CA PRO A 191 17.95 1.24 10.72
C PRO A 191 16.51 0.90 11.13
N THR A 192 16.25 -0.37 11.39
CA THR A 192 14.94 -0.85 11.81
C THR A 192 14.64 -0.31 13.20
N PRO A 193 13.57 0.44 13.40
CA PRO A 193 13.20 0.96 14.73
C PRO A 193 12.64 -0.12 15.66
N ILE A 194 12.39 -1.31 15.16
CA ILE A 194 11.84 -2.40 15.95
C ILE A 194 13.00 -3.17 16.59
N ARG A 195 13.46 -2.70 17.74
CA ARG A 195 14.01 -3.64 18.73
C ARG A 195 12.82 -4.43 19.26
N CYS A 196 12.68 -5.69 18.83
CA CYS A 196 11.93 -6.64 19.61
C CYS A 196 12.53 -6.58 21.01
N VAL A 197 11.79 -6.04 21.96
CA VAL A 197 12.10 -6.24 23.37
C VAL A 197 11.87 -7.72 23.57
N GLU A 198 12.95 -8.49 23.62
CA GLU A 198 12.87 -9.87 24.08
C GLU A 198 12.25 -9.86 25.49
N PRO A 199 11.38 -10.83 25.77
CA PRO A 199 10.68 -10.88 27.03
C PRO A 199 11.60 -11.10 28.23
#